data_7cd298531096d6e3cc8011916d307d79
#
_entry.id   7cd298531096d6e3cc8011916d307d79
#
_cell.length_a   1.000
_cell.length_b   1.000
_cell.length_c   1.000
_cell.angle_alpha   90.00
_cell.angle_beta   90.00
_cell.angle_gamma   90.00
#
_symmetry.space_group_name_H-M   'P 1'
#
loop_
_entity.id
_entity.type
_entity.pdbx_description
1 polymer ?
#
loop_
_entity_poly.entity_id
_entity_poly.type
_entity_poly.pdbx_seq_one_letter_code
_entity_poly.pdbx_strand_id
1 'polypeptide(L)'
;MISLTRNALTLCALTLAAPAMSQEVNVYSYRQPELIQPLMDAFTEETGIIVNVAFLKKGLIERLRAEGSRSPADLVFTVDISRLYGVVDADLTQPVKNESLTKNIPAEFRDPGNHWFGLTTRARIVYASKDRVTPGEVTTYEDLADPRWKNRICTRSGTHAYMLALTAAYLHHHGEEKTLD
;
A
#
# COMPACT_ATOMS: atom_id res chain seq x y z
N MET A 1 76.74 -37.21 -9.81
CA MET A 1 75.45 -37.12 -10.52
C MET A 1 74.37 -36.90 -9.46
N ILE A 2 73.94 -35.66 -9.26
CA ILE A 2 72.98 -35.29 -8.22
C ILE A 2 71.64 -35.08 -8.91
N SER A 3 70.65 -35.90 -8.58
CA SER A 3 69.27 -35.83 -9.12
C SER A 3 68.48 -34.83 -8.33
N LEU A 4 68.05 -33.71 -8.97
CA LEU A 4 67.13 -32.73 -8.36
C LEU A 4 65.69 -33.20 -8.63
N THR A 5 65.01 -33.64 -7.57
CA THR A 5 63.58 -33.88 -7.58
C THR A 5 62.82 -32.53 -7.37
N ARG A 6 62.10 -32.10 -8.39
CA ARG A 6 61.22 -30.92 -8.35
C ARG A 6 59.89 -31.29 -7.69
N ASN A 7 59.72 -30.84 -6.49
CA ASN A 7 58.40 -30.89 -5.81
C ASN A 7 57.50 -29.78 -6.40
N ALA A 8 56.46 -30.16 -7.15
CA ALA A 8 55.41 -29.26 -7.54
C ALA A 8 54.40 -29.13 -6.39
N LEU A 9 54.43 -27.98 -5.72
CA LEU A 9 53.33 -27.61 -4.77
C LEU A 9 52.10 -27.20 -5.58
N THR A 10 51.08 -28.03 -5.61
CA THR A 10 49.78 -27.67 -6.13
C THR A 10 49.04 -26.84 -5.09
N LEU A 11 48.96 -25.54 -5.31
CA LEU A 11 48.22 -24.59 -4.47
C LEU A 11 46.72 -24.77 -4.79
N CYS A 12 45.99 -25.47 -3.92
CA CYS A 12 44.54 -25.65 -4.02
C CYS A 12 43.91 -24.36 -3.50
N ALA A 13 43.47 -23.47 -4.43
CA ALA A 13 42.70 -22.28 -4.09
C ALA A 13 41.31 -22.71 -3.65
N LEU A 14 41.06 -22.78 -2.33
CA LEU A 14 39.70 -22.83 -1.78
C LEU A 14 39.02 -21.50 -2.03
N THR A 15 38.17 -21.42 -3.04
CA THR A 15 37.20 -20.33 -3.19
C THR A 15 36.18 -20.45 -2.07
N LEU A 16 36.32 -19.64 -1.04
CA LEU A 16 35.29 -19.40 -0.02
C LEU A 16 34.10 -18.75 -0.74
N ALA A 17 33.11 -19.53 -1.13
CA ALA A 17 31.80 -19.03 -1.52
C ALA A 17 31.20 -18.39 -0.27
N ALA A 18 31.22 -17.05 -0.18
CA ALA A 18 30.46 -16.34 0.82
C ALA A 18 28.99 -16.72 0.64
N PRO A 19 28.24 -17.07 1.71
CA PRO A 19 26.82 -17.32 1.61
C PRO A 19 26.19 -16.04 1.03
N ALA A 20 25.52 -16.17 -0.11
CA ALA A 20 24.68 -15.11 -0.61
C ALA A 20 23.57 -14.90 0.43
N MET A 21 23.70 -13.83 1.24
CA MET A 21 22.61 -13.42 2.12
C MET A 21 21.43 -13.10 1.20
N SER A 22 20.38 -13.90 1.30
CA SER A 22 19.13 -13.58 0.61
C SER A 22 18.69 -12.18 1.08
N GLN A 23 18.57 -11.27 0.14
CA GLN A 23 18.00 -9.96 0.44
C GLN A 23 16.53 -10.16 0.80
N GLU A 24 16.08 -9.47 1.84
CA GLU A 24 14.69 -9.53 2.28
C GLU A 24 14.12 -8.11 2.44
N VAL A 25 12.80 -8.02 2.27
CA VAL A 25 12.02 -6.79 2.48
C VAL A 25 10.89 -7.10 3.45
N ASN A 26 10.78 -6.32 4.51
CA ASN A 26 9.76 -6.47 5.54
C ASN A 26 8.66 -5.44 5.35
N VAL A 27 7.43 -5.92 5.13
CA VAL A 27 6.26 -5.11 4.81
C VAL A 27 5.25 -5.16 5.95
N TYR A 28 4.93 -4.00 6.53
CA TYR A 28 3.78 -3.87 7.42
C TYR A 28 2.55 -3.50 6.60
N SER A 29 1.50 -4.31 6.67
CA SER A 29 0.36 -4.20 5.78
C SER A 29 -0.97 -4.15 6.54
N TYR A 30 -1.83 -3.18 6.17
CA TYR A 30 -3.26 -3.20 6.48
C TYR A 30 -4.07 -3.99 5.46
N ARG A 31 -3.43 -4.41 4.36
CA ARG A 31 -4.06 -5.24 3.33
C ARG A 31 -4.01 -6.70 3.74
N GLN A 32 -5.12 -7.40 3.57
CA GLN A 32 -5.19 -8.83 3.88
C GLN A 32 -4.18 -9.63 3.03
N PRO A 33 -3.55 -10.67 3.61
CA PRO A 33 -2.55 -11.48 2.93
C PRO A 33 -3.02 -12.02 1.59
N GLU A 34 -4.26 -12.51 1.49
CA GLU A 34 -4.81 -13.11 0.28
C GLU A 34 -4.87 -12.13 -0.91
N LEU A 35 -4.88 -10.83 -0.62
CA LEU A 35 -4.95 -9.77 -1.65
C LEU A 35 -3.59 -9.22 -2.05
N ILE A 36 -2.56 -9.46 -1.26
CA ILE A 36 -1.23 -8.89 -1.50
C ILE A 36 -0.20 -9.98 -1.81
N GLN A 37 -0.39 -11.20 -1.29
CA GLN A 37 0.57 -12.28 -1.46
C GLN A 37 0.92 -12.56 -2.93
N PRO A 38 -0.03 -12.62 -3.87
CA PRO A 38 0.31 -12.84 -5.28
C PRO A 38 1.27 -11.80 -5.87
N LEU A 39 1.19 -10.54 -5.40
CA LEU A 39 2.11 -9.48 -5.82
C LEU A 39 3.50 -9.70 -5.22
N MET A 40 3.55 -10.10 -3.96
CA MET A 40 4.82 -10.36 -3.26
C MET A 40 5.54 -11.58 -3.83
N ASP A 41 4.78 -12.63 -4.16
CA ASP A 41 5.31 -13.84 -4.77
C ASP A 41 5.90 -13.56 -6.15
N ALA A 42 5.19 -12.80 -6.99
CA ALA A 42 5.67 -12.38 -8.31
C ALA A 42 6.96 -11.54 -8.21
N PHE A 43 7.02 -10.62 -7.24
CA PHE A 43 8.24 -9.84 -6.99
C PHE A 43 9.41 -10.73 -6.55
N THR A 44 9.16 -11.69 -5.66
CA THR A 44 10.19 -12.64 -5.22
C THR A 44 10.66 -13.53 -6.37
N GLU A 45 9.74 -14.00 -7.22
CA GLU A 45 10.06 -14.81 -8.40
C GLU A 45 10.95 -14.04 -9.40
N GLU A 46 10.64 -12.76 -9.61
CA GLU A 46 11.39 -11.92 -10.57
C GLU A 46 12.76 -11.49 -10.03
N THR A 47 12.86 -11.20 -8.74
CA THR A 47 14.05 -10.53 -8.16
C THR A 47 14.92 -11.43 -7.28
N GLY A 48 14.38 -12.55 -6.81
CA GLY A 48 15.01 -13.39 -5.78
C GLY A 48 14.98 -12.78 -4.37
N ILE A 49 14.35 -11.61 -4.19
CA ILE A 49 14.22 -10.93 -2.90
C ILE A 49 13.02 -11.49 -2.15
N ILE A 50 13.22 -11.96 -0.92
CA ILE A 50 12.14 -12.49 -0.07
C ILE A 50 11.32 -11.33 0.50
N VAL A 51 9.99 -11.42 0.43
CA VAL A 51 9.10 -10.43 1.04
C VAL A 51 8.39 -11.02 2.24
N ASN A 52 8.67 -10.46 3.43
CA ASN A 52 8.04 -10.83 4.68
C ASN A 52 6.88 -9.86 4.97
N VAL A 53 5.65 -10.37 5.00
CA VAL A 53 4.46 -9.52 5.24
C VAL A 53 3.92 -9.72 6.65
N ALA A 54 3.93 -8.66 7.46
CA ALA A 54 3.22 -8.61 8.73
C ALA A 54 1.87 -7.91 8.56
N PHE A 55 0.79 -8.68 8.63
CA PHE A 55 -0.57 -8.15 8.56
C PHE A 55 -1.02 -7.56 9.89
N LEU A 56 -1.50 -6.32 9.86
CA LEU A 56 -2.00 -5.58 11.02
C LEU A 56 -3.44 -5.13 10.77
N LYS A 57 -4.35 -5.50 11.66
CA LYS A 57 -5.75 -5.01 11.60
C LYS A 57 -5.87 -3.55 12.05
N LYS A 58 -5.02 -3.14 13.00
CA LYS A 58 -4.96 -1.81 13.62
C LYS A 58 -3.60 -1.61 14.29
N GLY A 59 -3.30 -0.39 14.74
CA GLY A 59 -2.15 -0.12 15.60
C GLY A 59 -0.79 -0.07 14.87
N LEU A 60 -0.78 0.20 13.56
CA LEU A 60 0.46 0.24 12.77
C LEU A 60 1.34 1.43 13.21
N ILE A 61 0.75 2.60 13.40
CA ILE A 61 1.48 3.81 13.83
C ILE A 61 2.06 3.61 15.23
N GLU A 62 1.26 3.11 16.15
CA GLU A 62 1.66 2.81 17.52
C GLU A 62 2.81 1.80 17.56
N ARG A 63 2.74 0.78 16.70
CA ARG A 63 3.78 -0.23 16.57
C ARG A 63 5.08 0.37 16.05
N LEU A 64 5.04 1.12 14.95
CA LEU A 64 6.22 1.78 14.39
C LEU A 64 6.86 2.74 15.40
N ARG A 65 6.07 3.50 16.15
CA ARG A 65 6.57 4.38 17.20
C ARG A 65 7.25 3.61 18.35
N ALA A 66 6.65 2.51 18.77
CA ALA A 66 7.22 1.67 19.83
C ALA A 66 8.52 0.98 19.42
N GLU A 67 8.63 0.58 18.18
CA GLU A 67 9.84 -0.02 17.61
C GLU A 67 10.93 1.04 17.35
N GLY A 68 10.55 2.24 16.93
CA GLY A 68 11.44 3.36 16.61
C GLY A 68 12.51 2.95 15.60
N SER A 69 13.78 3.30 15.87
CA SER A 69 14.92 2.97 15.00
C SER A 69 15.24 1.47 14.92
N ARG A 70 14.55 0.64 15.70
CA ARG A 70 14.69 -0.82 15.67
C ARG A 70 13.58 -1.50 14.89
N SER A 71 12.70 -0.73 14.25
CA SER A 71 11.65 -1.32 13.42
C SER A 71 12.27 -2.14 12.29
N PRO A 72 11.84 -3.38 12.10
CA PRO A 72 12.26 -4.17 10.95
C PRO A 72 11.51 -3.78 9.66
N ALA A 73 10.51 -2.92 9.74
CA ALA A 73 9.68 -2.58 8.59
C ALA A 73 10.45 -1.69 7.59
N ASP A 74 10.57 -2.16 6.36
CA ASP A 74 11.10 -1.42 5.22
C ASP A 74 10.00 -0.66 4.49
N LEU A 75 8.79 -1.25 4.42
CA LEU A 75 7.65 -0.71 3.70
C LEU A 75 6.36 -0.79 4.51
N VAL A 76 5.48 0.17 4.26
CA VAL A 76 4.11 0.19 4.78
C VAL A 76 3.12 0.15 3.63
N PHE A 77 2.23 -0.84 3.62
CA PHE A 77 1.08 -0.89 2.72
C PHE A 77 -0.20 -0.54 3.45
N THR A 78 -0.89 0.49 2.97
CA THR A 78 -2.21 0.86 3.48
C THR A 78 -3.30 0.56 2.45
N VAL A 79 -4.55 0.63 2.89
CA VAL A 79 -5.72 0.36 2.04
C VAL A 79 -6.35 1.64 1.50
N ASP A 80 -5.95 2.80 2.02
CA ASP A 80 -6.45 4.12 1.63
C ASP A 80 -5.45 5.22 1.99
N ILE A 81 -5.64 6.37 1.37
CA ILE A 81 -4.78 7.54 1.50
C ILE A 81 -4.81 8.14 2.92
N SER A 82 -5.94 8.10 3.62
CA SER A 82 -6.04 8.70 4.95
C SER A 82 -5.15 8.00 5.97
N ARG A 83 -5.06 6.66 5.88
CA ARG A 83 -4.14 5.87 6.71
C ARG A 83 -2.68 6.14 6.36
N LEU A 84 -2.41 6.37 5.08
CA LEU A 84 -1.05 6.66 4.62
C LEU A 84 -0.60 8.05 5.11
N TYR A 85 -1.46 9.06 5.01
CA TYR A 85 -1.21 10.38 5.60
C TYR A 85 -0.93 10.28 7.10
N GLY A 86 -1.67 9.45 7.85
CA GLY A 86 -1.42 9.27 9.28
C GLY A 86 -0.01 8.75 9.60
N VAL A 87 0.60 7.97 8.70
CA VAL A 87 2.00 7.51 8.87
C VAL A 87 2.99 8.64 8.54
N VAL A 88 2.69 9.45 7.52
CA VAL A 88 3.50 10.64 7.17
C VAL A 88 3.43 11.70 8.25
N ASP A 89 2.22 12.06 8.71
CA ASP A 89 1.99 13.05 9.78
C ASP A 89 2.63 12.63 11.11
N ALA A 90 2.83 11.33 11.29
CA ALA A 90 3.53 10.79 12.45
C ALA A 90 5.06 10.82 12.33
N ASP A 91 5.60 11.34 11.20
CA ASP A 91 7.03 11.40 10.87
C ASP A 91 7.71 10.01 10.89
N LEU A 92 6.98 9.00 10.35
CA LEU A 92 7.41 7.60 10.31
C LEU A 92 7.78 7.13 8.90
N THR A 93 7.97 8.05 7.97
CA THR A 93 8.37 7.79 6.59
C THR A 93 9.57 8.62 6.21
N GLN A 94 10.27 8.19 5.17
CA GLN A 94 11.33 8.96 4.54
C GLN A 94 11.03 9.18 3.05
N PRO A 95 11.51 10.28 2.44
CA PRO A 95 11.30 10.53 1.03
C PRO A 95 12.11 9.54 0.18
N VAL A 96 11.47 9.01 -0.86
CA VAL A 96 12.10 8.09 -1.82
C VAL A 96 12.15 8.74 -3.20
N LYS A 97 13.35 8.99 -3.71
CA LYS A 97 13.57 9.49 -5.07
C LYS A 97 13.90 8.31 -5.98
N ASN A 98 12.96 7.95 -6.85
CA ASN A 98 13.12 6.84 -7.77
C ASN A 98 12.44 7.17 -9.11
N GLU A 99 13.20 7.08 -10.20
CA GLU A 99 12.71 7.43 -11.54
C GLU A 99 11.61 6.49 -12.03
N SER A 100 11.70 5.19 -11.72
CA SER A 100 10.64 4.24 -12.08
C SER A 100 9.31 4.59 -11.42
N LEU A 101 9.33 4.97 -10.13
CA LEU A 101 8.12 5.39 -9.43
C LEU A 101 7.53 6.67 -10.04
N THR A 102 8.37 7.66 -10.30
CA THR A 102 7.91 8.95 -10.85
C THR A 102 7.46 8.86 -12.30
N LYS A 103 8.00 7.94 -13.08
CA LYS A 103 7.60 7.67 -14.47
C LYS A 103 6.26 6.91 -14.54
N ASN A 104 6.05 5.96 -13.64
CA ASN A 104 4.91 5.03 -13.70
C ASN A 104 3.71 5.49 -12.86
N ILE A 105 3.91 6.36 -11.86
CA ILE A 105 2.83 6.84 -10.99
C ILE A 105 2.60 8.32 -11.27
N PRO A 106 1.41 8.71 -11.80
CA PRO A 106 1.06 10.11 -12.06
C PRO A 106 1.17 10.98 -10.80
N ALA A 107 1.42 12.28 -10.99
CA ALA A 107 1.69 13.21 -9.89
C ALA A 107 0.53 13.30 -8.86
N GLU A 108 -0.70 13.17 -9.33
CA GLU A 108 -1.91 13.17 -8.51
C GLU A 108 -2.05 11.94 -7.61
N PHE A 109 -1.28 10.88 -7.88
CA PHE A 109 -1.30 9.64 -7.10
C PHE A 109 -0.01 9.40 -6.30
N ARG A 110 0.76 10.45 -6.07
CA ARG A 110 1.97 10.39 -5.24
C ARG A 110 2.15 11.65 -4.40
N ASP A 111 2.86 11.52 -3.33
CA ASP A 111 3.20 12.65 -2.47
C ASP A 111 4.16 13.63 -3.16
N PRO A 112 3.90 14.96 -3.12
CA PRO A 112 4.85 15.95 -3.61
C PRO A 112 6.25 15.87 -2.93
N GLY A 113 6.29 15.47 -1.66
CA GLY A 113 7.51 15.21 -0.89
C GLY A 113 8.12 13.82 -1.11
N ASN A 114 7.47 12.95 -1.93
CA ASN A 114 7.88 11.58 -2.19
C ASN A 114 7.86 10.63 -0.98
N HIS A 115 7.01 10.88 0.00
CA HIS A 115 6.83 10.02 1.16
C HIS A 115 5.87 8.86 0.91
N TRP A 116 5.01 8.95 -0.12
CA TRP A 116 4.09 7.88 -0.49
C TRP A 116 3.81 7.82 -2.00
N PHE A 117 3.36 6.64 -2.44
CA PHE A 117 3.04 6.34 -3.84
C PHE A 117 1.78 5.48 -3.91
N GLY A 118 0.80 5.89 -4.71
CA GLY A 118 -0.43 5.14 -4.96
C GLY A 118 -0.20 4.07 -6.03
N LEU A 119 -0.43 2.81 -5.67
CA LEU A 119 -0.24 1.68 -6.60
C LEU A 119 -1.53 1.29 -7.31
N THR A 120 -2.69 1.53 -6.68
CA THR A 120 -4.00 1.18 -7.23
C THR A 120 -5.03 2.23 -6.86
N THR A 121 -6.02 2.42 -7.73
CA THR A 121 -7.19 3.25 -7.47
C THR A 121 -8.42 2.39 -7.27
N ARG A 122 -9.40 2.91 -6.53
CA ARG A 122 -10.72 2.30 -6.35
C ARG A 122 -11.79 3.35 -6.47
N ALA A 123 -12.84 3.05 -7.23
CA ALA A 123 -14.02 3.88 -7.28
C ALA A 123 -15.01 3.46 -6.18
N ARG A 124 -15.68 4.42 -5.58
CA ARG A 124 -16.90 4.19 -4.81
C ARG A 124 -18.05 4.36 -5.76
N ILE A 125 -18.86 3.34 -5.86
CA ILE A 125 -19.99 3.31 -6.78
C ILE A 125 -21.26 2.94 -6.04
N VAL A 126 -22.39 3.36 -6.58
CA VAL A 126 -23.70 2.96 -6.11
C VAL A 126 -24.04 1.60 -6.72
N TYR A 127 -24.39 0.63 -5.89
CA TYR A 127 -24.96 -0.63 -6.30
C TYR A 127 -26.47 -0.61 -6.09
N ALA A 128 -27.22 -0.75 -7.16
CA ALA A 128 -28.66 -0.82 -7.11
C ALA A 128 -29.15 -2.27 -7.23
N SER A 129 -30.21 -2.61 -6.49
CA SER A 129 -30.89 -3.91 -6.62
C SER A 129 -31.56 -4.01 -7.98
N LYS A 130 -31.25 -5.05 -8.75
CA LYS A 130 -31.87 -5.31 -10.06
C LYS A 130 -33.39 -5.47 -10.01
N ASP A 131 -33.91 -5.96 -8.87
CA ASP A 131 -35.33 -6.29 -8.72
C ASP A 131 -36.16 -5.13 -8.15
N ARG A 132 -35.51 -4.10 -7.58
CA ARG A 132 -36.17 -3.04 -6.80
C ARG A 132 -35.87 -1.64 -7.28
N VAL A 133 -34.94 -1.48 -8.20
CA VAL A 133 -34.52 -0.18 -8.75
C VAL A 133 -34.43 -0.34 -10.26
N THR A 134 -35.15 0.51 -10.97
CA THR A 134 -35.11 0.53 -12.44
C THR A 134 -33.80 1.11 -12.93
N PRO A 135 -33.19 0.55 -13.99
CA PRO A 135 -31.99 1.15 -14.57
C PRO A 135 -32.20 2.64 -14.92
N GLY A 136 -31.27 3.49 -14.46
CA GLY A 136 -31.33 4.93 -14.65
C GLY A 136 -32.03 5.73 -13.54
N GLU A 137 -32.62 5.09 -12.54
CA GLU A 137 -33.21 5.81 -11.39
C GLU A 137 -32.17 6.42 -10.45
N VAL A 138 -30.95 5.86 -10.43
CA VAL A 138 -29.81 6.38 -9.67
C VAL A 138 -28.60 6.37 -10.60
N THR A 139 -28.10 7.54 -10.93
CA THR A 139 -26.97 7.74 -11.82
C THR A 139 -25.83 8.53 -11.16
N THR A 140 -26.18 9.34 -10.16
CA THR A 140 -25.23 10.14 -9.38
C THR A 140 -25.40 9.87 -7.87
N TYR A 141 -24.52 10.42 -7.06
CA TYR A 141 -24.69 10.38 -5.61
C TYR A 141 -25.81 11.31 -5.14
N GLU A 142 -26.02 12.43 -5.83
CA GLU A 142 -27.06 13.41 -5.54
C GLU A 142 -28.46 12.79 -5.68
N ASP A 143 -28.65 11.86 -6.59
CA ASP A 143 -29.92 11.13 -6.74
C ASP A 143 -30.34 10.43 -5.45
N LEU A 144 -29.37 10.05 -4.61
CA LEU A 144 -29.62 9.39 -3.32
C LEU A 144 -30.23 10.31 -2.26
N ALA A 145 -30.15 11.63 -2.44
CA ALA A 145 -30.78 12.60 -1.55
C ALA A 145 -32.31 12.68 -1.74
N ASP A 146 -32.86 12.14 -2.82
CA ASP A 146 -34.30 12.11 -3.05
C ASP A 146 -35.00 11.36 -1.89
N PRO A 147 -36.05 11.96 -1.28
CA PRO A 147 -36.81 11.34 -0.19
C PRO A 147 -37.35 9.94 -0.45
N ARG A 148 -37.56 9.55 -1.73
CA ARG A 148 -37.98 8.19 -2.11
C ARG A 148 -37.00 7.10 -1.67
N TRP A 149 -35.72 7.46 -1.43
CA TRP A 149 -34.68 6.55 -0.99
C TRP A 149 -34.57 6.43 0.52
N LYS A 150 -35.36 7.19 1.29
CA LYS A 150 -35.33 7.14 2.75
C LYS A 150 -35.54 5.69 3.25
N ASN A 151 -34.65 5.24 4.13
CA ASN A 151 -34.61 3.87 4.68
C ASN A 151 -34.35 2.77 3.63
N ARG A 152 -33.89 3.11 2.43
CA ARG A 152 -33.59 2.16 1.36
C ARG A 152 -32.09 2.13 1.01
N ILE A 153 -31.28 3.01 1.59
CA ILE A 153 -29.84 3.10 1.37
C ILE A 153 -29.11 2.34 2.46
N CYS A 154 -28.17 1.50 2.04
CA CYS A 154 -27.21 0.84 2.93
C CYS A 154 -25.81 1.38 2.66
N THR A 155 -25.17 1.92 3.68
CA THR A 155 -23.83 2.50 3.57
C THR A 155 -22.97 2.11 4.77
N ARG A 156 -21.69 2.44 4.73
CA ARG A 156 -20.78 2.31 5.85
C ARG A 156 -21.09 3.38 6.91
N SER A 157 -20.63 3.15 8.14
CA SER A 157 -20.66 4.18 9.17
C SER A 157 -20.02 5.49 8.68
N GLY A 158 -20.60 6.64 9.04
CA GLY A 158 -20.06 7.96 8.73
C GLY A 158 -18.63 8.19 9.23
N THR A 159 -18.21 7.48 10.28
CA THR A 159 -16.83 7.52 10.80
C THR A 159 -15.86 6.60 10.05
N HIS A 160 -16.35 5.80 9.10
CA HIS A 160 -15.48 4.93 8.31
C HIS A 160 -14.68 5.75 7.29
N ALA A 161 -13.39 5.44 7.11
CA ALA A 161 -12.50 6.16 6.20
C ALA A 161 -13.07 6.35 4.78
N TYR A 162 -13.89 5.41 4.30
CA TYR A 162 -14.53 5.52 2.99
C TYR A 162 -15.63 6.59 2.94
N MET A 163 -16.39 6.73 4.02
CA MET A 163 -17.43 7.78 4.09
C MET A 163 -16.80 9.14 4.31
N LEU A 164 -15.79 9.22 5.18
CA LEU A 164 -15.02 10.46 5.38
C LEU A 164 -14.42 10.96 4.07
N ALA A 165 -13.80 10.07 3.27
CA ALA A 165 -13.25 10.44 1.98
C ALA A 165 -14.30 10.86 0.95
N LEU A 166 -15.49 10.24 0.94
CA LEU A 166 -16.61 10.66 0.11
C LEU A 166 -17.12 12.04 0.52
N THR A 167 -17.35 12.25 1.82
CA THR A 167 -17.79 13.53 2.35
C THR A 167 -16.77 14.65 2.06
N ALA A 168 -15.48 14.36 2.23
CA ALA A 168 -14.42 15.32 1.89
C ALA A 168 -14.41 15.70 0.40
N ALA A 169 -14.66 14.73 -0.49
CA ALA A 169 -14.79 15.01 -1.92
C ALA A 169 -16.01 15.88 -2.21
N TYR A 170 -17.14 15.63 -1.57
CA TYR A 170 -18.34 16.47 -1.67
C TYR A 170 -18.09 17.90 -1.18
N LEU A 171 -17.49 18.05 -0.01
CA LEU A 171 -17.10 19.36 0.53
C LEU A 171 -16.20 20.13 -0.43
N HIS A 172 -15.25 19.45 -1.05
CA HIS A 172 -14.33 20.07 -2.01
C HIS A 172 -15.04 20.55 -3.28
N HIS A 173 -15.98 19.75 -3.80
CA HIS A 173 -16.63 20.06 -5.08
C HIS A 173 -17.89 20.91 -4.94
N HIS A 174 -18.60 20.82 -3.84
CA HIS A 174 -19.93 21.45 -3.67
C HIS A 174 -19.99 22.48 -2.54
N GLY A 175 -18.98 22.55 -1.68
CA GLY A 175 -18.97 23.39 -0.49
C GLY A 175 -19.75 22.78 0.69
N GLU A 176 -19.63 23.45 1.84
CA GLU A 176 -20.20 22.94 3.11
C GLU A 176 -21.73 22.95 3.10
N GLU A 177 -22.35 24.05 2.70
CA GLU A 177 -23.80 24.21 2.70
C GLU A 177 -24.50 23.08 1.93
N LYS A 178 -24.08 22.84 0.67
CA LYS A 178 -24.67 21.80 -0.17
C LYS A 178 -24.34 20.39 0.26
N THR A 179 -23.29 20.19 1.04
CA THR A 179 -22.89 18.87 1.53
C THR A 179 -23.64 18.47 2.79
N LEU A 180 -24.13 19.45 3.58
CA LEU A 180 -24.85 19.21 4.83
C LEU A 180 -26.38 19.11 4.65
N ASP A 181 -26.94 19.61 3.55
CA ASP A 181 -28.34 19.44 3.16
C ASP A 181 -28.62 17.99 2.70
#